data_95949f797776720c8a1b2a12276bd5b4
#
_entry.id   95949f797776720c8a1b2a12276bd5b4
#
_cell.length_a   1.000
_cell.length_b   1.000
_cell.length_c   1.000
_cell.angle_alpha   90.00
_cell.angle_beta   90.00
_cell.angle_gamma   90.00
#
_symmetry.space_group_name_H-M   'P 1'
#
loop_
_entity.id
_entity.type
_entity.pdbx_description
1 polymer ?
#
loop_
_entity_poly.entity_id
_entity_poly.type
_entity_poly.pdbx_seq_one_letter_code
_entity_poly.pdbx_strand_id
1 'polypeptide(L)'
;MVRMWPRMLLAAVAVAALGQDLPRGQIVDGVKCAMDPSQTYAIYLPSSYSADRQWSLILAFDPRGRGKAPLEQYKDAAEKYGYIVAGSNNARNGPPEISLNAAAMMGSDIVHRFSINMKRVYTAGLSGGARIAMKVAMDSNEMAGVIASSAGFPPGERSSNLSFAVFGTAGTEDFNYLEMRQLDEELSSPHRIVVFGGGHTWLPPDLAMQAVEWMEIQAMQSERAPRDEKLLQKVFDARSAEVAAQKSELGTFEAASAMVRDFEGLRDVPKFAAQVQALQEKKTLLDALNKQHADEHFEAQLESELMDLQEGLEDGGDARTASLSQLKDRLTKLSQQAAGSEDTQERRMARRLLGGIFVDSRAVPDQEYQKFVDSLRQPARN
;
A
#
# COMPACT_ATOMS: atom_id res chain seq x y z
N MET A 1 23.03 -12.57 10.84
CA MET A 1 22.40 -11.87 9.70
C MET A 1 22.65 -12.67 8.45
N VAL A 2 21.70 -13.49 8.04
CA VAL A 2 21.83 -14.35 6.86
C VAL A 2 21.31 -13.55 5.66
N ARG A 3 22.19 -13.15 4.77
CA ARG A 3 21.84 -12.60 3.46
C ARG A 3 21.16 -13.70 2.64
N MET A 4 19.82 -13.74 2.64
CA MET A 4 19.01 -14.79 2.03
C MET A 4 18.45 -14.45 0.63
N TRP A 5 19.24 -13.76 -0.20
CA TRP A 5 19.06 -13.86 -1.65
C TRP A 5 20.34 -14.46 -2.23
N PRO A 6 20.31 -15.72 -2.68
CA PRO A 6 21.47 -16.27 -3.34
C PRO A 6 21.73 -15.47 -4.62
N ARG A 7 22.98 -15.03 -4.79
CA ARG A 7 23.49 -14.57 -6.09
C ARG A 7 23.23 -15.67 -7.10
N MET A 8 22.11 -15.58 -7.85
CA MET A 8 21.86 -16.45 -9.00
C MET A 8 22.64 -15.93 -10.19
N LEU A 9 23.89 -16.39 -10.31
CA LEU A 9 24.68 -16.31 -11.53
C LEU A 9 24.52 -17.64 -12.30
N LEU A 10 23.87 -17.53 -13.48
CA LEU A 10 24.06 -18.34 -14.69
C LEU A 10 23.95 -19.87 -14.60
N ALA A 11 22.72 -20.32 -14.86
CA ALA A 11 22.51 -21.51 -15.72
C ALA A 11 21.28 -21.25 -16.60
N ALA A 12 21.43 -20.43 -17.61
CA ALA A 12 20.41 -20.18 -18.63
C ALA A 12 20.54 -21.26 -19.72
N VAL A 13 20.05 -22.47 -19.46
CA VAL A 13 19.71 -23.45 -20.52
C VAL A 13 18.61 -24.38 -19.97
N ALA A 14 17.44 -24.39 -20.65
CA ALA A 14 16.40 -25.42 -20.62
C ALA A 14 15.31 -25.37 -19.53
N VAL A 15 14.80 -24.19 -19.10
CA VAL A 15 13.60 -24.10 -18.24
C VAL A 15 12.43 -23.35 -18.90
N ALA A 16 12.58 -22.88 -20.13
CA ALA A 16 11.54 -22.17 -20.87
C ALA A 16 10.26 -22.98 -21.17
N ALA A 17 10.23 -24.29 -20.89
CA ALA A 17 9.08 -25.14 -21.22
C ALA A 17 7.94 -25.14 -20.17
N LEU A 18 8.22 -24.86 -18.91
CA LEU A 18 7.21 -24.97 -17.83
C LEU A 18 6.29 -23.75 -17.69
N GLY A 19 6.67 -22.59 -18.23
CA GLY A 19 5.85 -21.37 -18.18
C GLY A 19 4.97 -21.16 -19.41
N GLN A 20 5.21 -21.91 -20.49
CA GLN A 20 4.49 -21.71 -21.77
C GLN A 20 3.05 -22.24 -21.78
N ASP A 21 2.68 -23.10 -20.83
CA ASP A 21 1.37 -23.78 -20.80
C ASP A 21 0.30 -23.02 -19.97
N LEU A 22 0.66 -21.89 -19.32
CA LEU A 22 -0.34 -21.13 -18.55
C LEU A 22 -1.16 -20.21 -19.47
N PRO A 23 -2.49 -20.18 -19.29
CA PRO A 23 -3.37 -19.30 -20.06
C PRO A 23 -2.98 -17.81 -19.90
N ARG A 24 -3.05 -17.04 -20.98
CA ARG A 24 -2.79 -15.60 -21.04
C ARG A 24 -4.08 -14.80 -20.97
N GLY A 25 -4.02 -13.55 -20.51
CA GLY A 25 -5.19 -12.66 -20.39
C GLY A 25 -6.21 -13.09 -19.33
N GLN A 26 -5.86 -14.03 -18.46
CA GLN A 26 -6.74 -14.50 -17.38
C GLN A 26 -5.95 -14.85 -16.14
N ILE A 27 -6.62 -14.83 -14.99
CA ILE A 27 -6.02 -15.21 -13.72
C ILE A 27 -6.05 -16.73 -13.58
N VAL A 28 -4.88 -17.32 -13.34
CA VAL A 28 -4.71 -18.72 -13.00
C VAL A 28 -4.36 -18.83 -11.53
N ASP A 29 -5.14 -19.56 -10.75
CA ASP A 29 -4.90 -19.75 -9.32
C ASP A 29 -4.34 -21.14 -8.99
N GLY A 30 -3.69 -21.27 -7.84
CA GLY A 30 -3.17 -22.55 -7.34
C GLY A 30 -1.94 -23.07 -8.10
N VAL A 31 -1.18 -22.20 -8.76
CA VAL A 31 0.09 -22.59 -9.41
C VAL A 31 1.08 -23.02 -8.33
N LYS A 32 1.56 -24.25 -8.40
CA LYS A 32 2.51 -24.80 -7.43
C LYS A 32 3.95 -24.37 -7.75
N CYS A 33 4.69 -23.94 -6.74
CA CYS A 33 6.13 -23.73 -6.87
C CYS A 33 6.86 -25.05 -7.11
N ALA A 34 7.78 -25.08 -8.06
CA ALA A 34 8.50 -26.30 -8.43
C ALA A 34 9.39 -26.85 -7.31
N MET A 35 10.03 -25.94 -6.55
CA MET A 35 10.93 -26.30 -5.44
C MET A 35 10.17 -26.74 -4.18
N ASP A 36 8.99 -26.17 -3.92
CA ASP A 36 8.13 -26.50 -2.79
C ASP A 36 6.65 -26.47 -3.22
N PRO A 37 6.06 -27.61 -3.63
CA PRO A 37 4.66 -27.66 -4.08
C PRO A 37 3.60 -27.36 -3.00
N SER A 38 3.99 -27.20 -1.72
CA SER A 38 3.12 -26.68 -0.66
C SER A 38 2.90 -25.19 -0.77
N GLN A 39 3.83 -24.48 -1.42
CA GLN A 39 3.73 -23.06 -1.76
C GLN A 39 3.04 -22.91 -3.10
N THR A 40 1.99 -22.09 -3.11
CA THR A 40 1.20 -21.85 -4.32
C THR A 40 0.97 -20.35 -4.51
N TYR A 41 0.63 -19.95 -5.73
CA TYR A 41 0.32 -18.58 -6.06
C TYR A 41 -0.74 -18.49 -7.16
N ALA A 42 -1.41 -17.36 -7.24
CA ALA A 42 -2.19 -16.96 -8.41
C ALA A 42 -1.28 -16.14 -9.34
N ILE A 43 -1.47 -16.26 -10.66
CA ILE A 43 -0.72 -15.50 -11.66
C ILE A 43 -1.62 -14.94 -12.75
N TYR A 44 -1.29 -13.74 -13.22
CA TYR A 44 -1.83 -13.14 -14.43
C TYR A 44 -0.69 -12.91 -15.42
N LEU A 45 -0.80 -13.51 -16.58
CA LEU A 45 0.06 -13.23 -17.73
C LEU A 45 -0.72 -12.33 -18.70
N PRO A 46 -0.18 -11.17 -19.14
CA PRO A 46 -0.83 -10.37 -20.17
C PRO A 46 -1.18 -11.19 -21.42
N SER A 47 -2.23 -10.84 -22.13
CA SER A 47 -2.65 -11.53 -23.36
C SER A 47 -1.54 -11.54 -24.43
N SER A 48 -0.71 -10.50 -24.42
CA SER A 48 0.45 -10.35 -25.32
C SER A 48 1.74 -11.01 -24.81
N TYR A 49 1.68 -11.79 -23.70
CA TYR A 49 2.89 -12.44 -23.17
C TYR A 49 3.56 -13.33 -24.21
N SER A 50 4.87 -13.17 -24.35
CA SER A 50 5.75 -14.09 -25.09
C SER A 50 7.08 -14.26 -24.33
N ALA A 51 7.77 -15.38 -24.56
CA ALA A 51 9.10 -15.63 -23.96
C ALA A 51 10.22 -14.87 -24.67
N ASP A 52 9.94 -14.23 -25.81
CA ASP A 52 10.94 -13.58 -26.67
C ASP A 52 11.39 -12.22 -26.13
N ARG A 53 10.66 -11.68 -25.15
CA ARG A 53 11.02 -10.43 -24.46
C ARG A 53 10.96 -10.58 -22.97
N GLN A 54 11.61 -9.67 -22.26
CA GLN A 54 11.55 -9.59 -20.79
C GLN A 54 10.32 -8.78 -20.36
N TRP A 55 9.72 -9.20 -19.24
CA TRP A 55 8.51 -8.62 -18.66
C TRP A 55 8.74 -8.04 -17.28
N SER A 56 8.07 -6.95 -16.99
CA SER A 56 8.01 -6.43 -15.62
C SER A 56 7.21 -7.38 -14.72
N LEU A 57 7.52 -7.43 -13.43
CA LEU A 57 6.91 -8.34 -12.46
C LEU A 57 6.41 -7.57 -11.23
N ILE A 58 5.18 -7.87 -10.80
CA ILE A 58 4.66 -7.48 -9.48
C ILE A 58 4.43 -8.75 -8.65
N LEU A 59 5.11 -8.84 -7.51
CA LEU A 59 4.87 -9.86 -6.48
C LEU A 59 3.93 -9.29 -5.42
N ALA A 60 2.75 -9.89 -5.24
CA ALA A 60 1.69 -9.33 -4.41
C ALA A 60 1.37 -10.21 -3.19
N PHE A 61 1.11 -9.56 -2.03
CA PHE A 61 0.88 -10.21 -0.75
C PHE A 61 -0.42 -9.73 -0.11
N ASP A 62 -1.38 -10.64 0.05
CA ASP A 62 -2.64 -10.40 0.76
C ASP A 62 -2.50 -10.89 2.22
N PRO A 63 -2.99 -10.12 3.23
CA PRO A 63 -2.82 -10.49 4.64
C PRO A 63 -3.57 -11.76 5.05
N ARG A 64 -4.38 -12.35 4.15
CA ARG A 64 -5.13 -13.59 4.36
C ARG A 64 -4.70 -14.72 3.43
N GLY A 65 -3.58 -14.57 2.70
CA GLY A 65 -3.12 -15.56 1.73
C GLY A 65 -4.03 -15.74 0.51
N ARG A 66 -4.74 -14.69 0.11
CA ARG A 66 -5.65 -14.72 -1.05
C ARG A 66 -4.91 -14.20 -2.28
N GLY A 67 -4.05 -15.03 -2.87
CA GLY A 67 -3.21 -14.63 -4.00
C GLY A 67 -3.98 -14.05 -5.18
N LYS A 68 -5.22 -14.49 -5.42
CA LYS A 68 -6.08 -13.97 -6.47
C LYS A 68 -6.56 -12.53 -6.21
N ALA A 69 -6.75 -12.13 -4.95
CA ALA A 69 -7.34 -10.83 -4.60
C ALA A 69 -6.58 -9.62 -5.17
N PRO A 70 -5.25 -9.51 -5.05
CA PRO A 70 -4.50 -8.42 -5.69
C PRO A 70 -4.57 -8.46 -7.22
N LEU A 71 -4.63 -9.64 -7.84
CA LEU A 71 -4.65 -9.75 -9.29
C LEU A 71 -5.91 -9.13 -9.90
N GLU A 72 -7.05 -9.22 -9.22
CA GLU A 72 -8.28 -8.57 -9.65
C GLU A 72 -8.15 -7.04 -9.69
N GLN A 73 -7.29 -6.47 -8.85
CA GLN A 73 -7.01 -5.03 -8.84
C GLN A 73 -6.04 -4.62 -9.95
N TYR A 74 -5.01 -5.44 -10.19
CA TYR A 74 -3.90 -5.08 -11.08
C TYR A 74 -4.06 -5.56 -12.53
N LYS A 75 -4.97 -6.49 -12.85
CA LYS A 75 -5.06 -7.14 -14.17
C LYS A 75 -5.15 -6.15 -15.35
N ASP A 76 -5.94 -5.09 -15.21
CA ASP A 76 -6.12 -4.11 -16.30
C ASP A 76 -4.86 -3.26 -16.51
N ALA A 77 -4.17 -2.90 -15.43
CA ALA A 77 -2.87 -2.24 -15.50
C ALA A 77 -1.78 -3.17 -16.04
N ALA A 78 -1.80 -4.43 -15.62
CA ALA A 78 -0.88 -5.46 -16.11
C ALA A 78 -1.04 -5.70 -17.62
N GLU A 79 -2.27 -5.77 -18.10
CA GLU A 79 -2.56 -5.89 -19.53
C GLU A 79 -2.04 -4.68 -20.32
N LYS A 80 -2.31 -3.47 -19.82
CA LYS A 80 -1.96 -2.22 -20.51
C LYS A 80 -0.47 -1.98 -20.56
N TYR A 81 0.26 -2.21 -19.45
CA TYR A 81 1.68 -1.87 -19.33
C TYR A 81 2.63 -3.08 -19.47
N GLY A 82 2.11 -4.27 -19.65
CA GLY A 82 2.90 -5.48 -19.86
C GLY A 82 3.59 -5.96 -18.58
N TYR A 83 2.81 -6.14 -17.51
CA TYR A 83 3.29 -6.71 -16.26
C TYR A 83 2.79 -8.14 -16.06
N ILE A 84 3.67 -9.02 -15.63
CA ILE A 84 3.26 -10.26 -14.97
C ILE A 84 2.92 -9.90 -13.53
N VAL A 85 1.76 -10.35 -13.04
CA VAL A 85 1.36 -10.14 -11.64
C VAL A 85 1.17 -11.49 -10.99
N ALA A 86 1.82 -11.71 -9.84
CA ALA A 86 1.68 -12.94 -9.08
C ALA A 86 1.36 -12.64 -7.61
N GLY A 87 0.37 -13.33 -7.06
CA GLY A 87 -0.07 -13.19 -5.69
C GLY A 87 0.10 -14.48 -4.90
N SER A 88 0.80 -14.40 -3.75
CA SER A 88 1.04 -15.56 -2.90
C SER A 88 -0.24 -16.05 -2.23
N ASN A 89 -0.48 -17.37 -2.24
CA ASN A 89 -1.54 -18.02 -1.48
C ASN A 89 -1.10 -18.43 -0.06
N ASN A 90 0.18 -18.24 0.27
CA ASN A 90 0.75 -18.70 1.54
C ASN A 90 1.20 -17.54 2.45
N ALA A 91 1.52 -16.37 1.87
CA ALA A 91 1.82 -15.16 2.65
C ALA A 91 0.56 -14.66 3.36
N ARG A 92 0.63 -14.50 4.69
CA ARG A 92 -0.51 -14.11 5.54
C ARG A 92 -0.03 -13.45 6.82
N ASN A 93 -0.93 -12.76 7.53
CA ASN A 93 -0.64 -12.23 8.86
C ASN A 93 -0.22 -13.35 9.82
N GLY A 94 0.77 -13.06 10.64
CA GLY A 94 1.40 -13.99 11.57
C GLY A 94 2.91 -13.81 11.59
N PRO A 95 3.68 -14.84 11.97
CA PRO A 95 5.13 -14.78 11.98
C PRO A 95 5.68 -14.40 10.58
N PRO A 96 6.50 -13.33 10.47
CA PRO A 96 6.93 -12.79 9.17
C PRO A 96 7.74 -13.79 8.34
N GLU A 97 8.44 -14.72 8.98
CA GLU A 97 9.27 -15.74 8.33
C GLU A 97 8.46 -16.63 7.37
N ILE A 98 7.20 -16.92 7.72
CA ILE A 98 6.29 -17.73 6.87
C ILE A 98 6.02 -16.98 5.56
N SER A 99 5.71 -15.70 5.66
CA SER A 99 5.40 -14.87 4.49
C SER A 99 6.63 -14.54 3.67
N LEU A 100 7.79 -14.33 4.30
CA LEU A 100 9.07 -14.12 3.62
C LEU A 100 9.53 -15.37 2.86
N ASN A 101 9.35 -16.57 3.45
CA ASN A 101 9.60 -17.83 2.76
C ASN A 101 8.66 -18.00 1.55
N ALA A 102 7.36 -17.72 1.71
CA ALA A 102 6.40 -17.80 0.62
C ALA A 102 6.74 -16.81 -0.51
N ALA A 103 7.20 -15.58 -0.18
CA ALA A 103 7.65 -14.60 -1.16
C ALA A 103 8.89 -15.10 -1.93
N ALA A 104 9.88 -15.67 -1.22
CA ALA A 104 11.10 -16.20 -1.83
C ALA A 104 10.80 -17.39 -2.76
N MET A 105 9.96 -18.33 -2.34
CA MET A 105 9.57 -19.49 -3.16
C MET A 105 8.81 -19.07 -4.41
N MET A 106 7.81 -18.20 -4.27
CA MET A 106 7.06 -17.66 -5.39
C MET A 106 7.94 -16.87 -6.36
N GLY A 107 8.75 -15.93 -5.85
CA GLY A 107 9.65 -15.11 -6.67
C GLY A 107 10.66 -15.96 -7.44
N SER A 108 11.29 -16.95 -6.78
CA SER A 108 12.21 -17.87 -7.41
C SER A 108 11.54 -18.69 -8.54
N ASP A 109 10.36 -19.25 -8.28
CA ASP A 109 9.63 -20.05 -9.26
C ASP A 109 9.27 -19.22 -10.50
N ILE A 110 8.81 -17.98 -10.32
CA ILE A 110 8.44 -17.09 -11.42
C ILE A 110 9.63 -16.70 -12.28
N VAL A 111 10.75 -16.33 -11.67
CA VAL A 111 11.98 -15.97 -12.39
C VAL A 111 12.54 -17.16 -13.20
N HIS A 112 12.35 -18.38 -12.71
CA HIS A 112 12.75 -19.57 -13.45
C HIS A 112 11.80 -19.94 -14.59
N ARG A 113 10.50 -19.64 -14.45
CA ARG A 113 9.49 -20.01 -15.46
C ARG A 113 9.33 -18.99 -16.58
N PHE A 114 9.53 -17.71 -16.26
CA PHE A 114 9.19 -16.61 -17.16
C PHE A 114 10.39 -15.71 -17.44
N SER A 115 10.37 -15.06 -18.61
CA SER A 115 11.41 -14.09 -18.99
C SER A 115 11.16 -12.75 -18.28
N ILE A 116 11.76 -12.55 -17.10
CA ILE A 116 11.59 -11.39 -16.24
C ILE A 116 12.69 -10.36 -16.47
N ASN A 117 12.32 -9.09 -16.57
CA ASN A 117 13.25 -7.97 -16.49
C ASN A 117 13.61 -7.70 -15.02
N MET A 118 14.78 -8.17 -14.59
CA MET A 118 15.24 -8.04 -13.21
C MET A 118 15.43 -6.60 -12.74
N LYS A 119 15.52 -5.62 -13.65
CA LYS A 119 15.50 -4.19 -13.29
C LYS A 119 14.10 -3.66 -12.98
N ARG A 120 13.06 -4.45 -13.25
CA ARG A 120 11.66 -4.04 -13.18
C ARG A 120 10.81 -5.04 -12.39
N VAL A 121 11.32 -5.41 -11.22
CA VAL A 121 10.60 -6.24 -10.24
C VAL A 121 10.08 -5.34 -9.12
N TYR A 122 8.82 -5.47 -8.84
CA TYR A 122 8.08 -4.68 -7.85
C TYR A 122 7.41 -5.60 -6.85
N THR A 123 7.14 -5.09 -5.67
CA THR A 123 6.31 -5.77 -4.68
C THR A 123 5.04 -4.96 -4.41
N ALA A 124 3.96 -5.64 -4.07
CA ALA A 124 2.70 -5.00 -3.69
C ALA A 124 2.07 -5.73 -2.50
N GLY A 125 1.33 -5.01 -1.67
CA GLY A 125 0.66 -5.64 -0.55
C GLY A 125 -0.42 -4.79 0.07
N LEU A 126 -1.30 -5.45 0.85
CA LEU A 126 -2.31 -4.82 1.69
C LEU A 126 -1.98 -5.08 3.16
N SER A 127 -2.00 -4.04 4.02
CA SER A 127 -1.89 -4.20 5.48
C SER A 127 -0.63 -4.99 5.85
N GLY A 128 -0.72 -6.08 6.60
CA GLY A 128 0.40 -6.96 6.86
C GLY A 128 1.11 -7.46 5.60
N GLY A 129 0.39 -7.65 4.49
CA GLY A 129 1.01 -7.95 3.18
C GLY A 129 1.83 -6.79 2.62
N ALA A 130 1.44 -5.52 2.88
CA ALA A 130 2.24 -4.34 2.50
C ALA A 130 3.54 -4.28 3.31
N ARG A 131 3.50 -4.61 4.61
CA ARG A 131 4.70 -4.74 5.45
C ARG A 131 5.66 -5.82 4.92
N ILE A 132 5.12 -6.95 4.45
CA ILE A 132 5.93 -7.99 3.79
C ILE A 132 6.50 -7.49 2.46
N ALA A 133 5.70 -6.78 1.63
CA ALA A 133 6.17 -6.17 0.39
C ALA A 133 7.34 -5.20 0.62
N MET A 134 7.21 -4.33 1.63
CA MET A 134 8.25 -3.40 2.05
C MET A 134 9.49 -4.14 2.55
N LYS A 135 9.33 -5.16 3.42
CA LYS A 135 10.44 -5.97 3.95
C LYS A 135 11.22 -6.67 2.84
N VAL A 136 10.53 -7.32 1.90
CA VAL A 136 11.17 -7.97 0.76
C VAL A 136 11.99 -6.97 -0.05
N ALA A 137 11.47 -5.75 -0.26
CA ALA A 137 12.18 -4.72 -1.00
C ALA A 137 13.40 -4.18 -0.22
N MET A 138 13.27 -3.97 1.08
CA MET A 138 14.38 -3.50 1.93
C MET A 138 15.51 -4.52 2.03
N ASP A 139 15.18 -5.82 2.09
CA ASP A 139 16.19 -6.88 2.24
C ASP A 139 16.91 -7.20 0.93
N SER A 140 16.24 -7.04 -0.22
CA SER A 140 16.81 -7.49 -1.51
C SER A 140 17.71 -6.46 -2.18
N ASN A 141 17.52 -5.16 -1.96
CA ASN A 141 18.15 -4.06 -2.70
C ASN A 141 18.01 -4.14 -4.25
N GLU A 142 17.14 -5.01 -4.76
CA GLU A 142 16.96 -5.26 -6.20
C GLU A 142 15.60 -4.80 -6.71
N MET A 143 14.64 -4.53 -5.82
CA MET A 143 13.30 -4.11 -6.20
C MET A 143 13.32 -2.69 -6.79
N ALA A 144 12.51 -2.50 -7.84
CA ALA A 144 12.34 -1.19 -8.48
C ALA A 144 11.34 -0.30 -7.71
N GLY A 145 10.39 -0.90 -7.01
CA GLY A 145 9.41 -0.19 -6.22
C GLY A 145 8.48 -1.09 -5.41
N VAL A 146 7.74 -0.43 -4.52
CA VAL A 146 6.73 -1.05 -3.65
C VAL A 146 5.40 -0.33 -3.83
N ILE A 147 4.31 -1.08 -4.00
CA ILE A 147 2.94 -0.54 -3.95
C ILE A 147 2.33 -0.98 -2.61
N ALA A 148 2.26 -0.06 -1.66
CA ALA A 148 1.91 -0.30 -0.27
C ALA A 148 0.49 0.18 0.03
N SER A 149 -0.47 -0.72 0.17
CA SER A 149 -1.84 -0.38 0.53
C SER A 149 -2.06 -0.55 2.03
N SER A 150 -2.49 0.52 2.69
CA SER A 150 -2.93 0.50 4.09
C SER A 150 -1.88 0.02 5.11
N ALA A 151 -0.61 0.08 4.80
CA ALA A 151 0.51 -0.05 5.74
C ALA A 151 1.84 0.27 5.04
N GLY A 152 2.81 0.75 5.81
CA GLY A 152 4.15 1.11 5.37
C GLY A 152 5.22 0.12 5.82
N PHE A 153 6.07 0.56 6.75
CA PHE A 153 7.21 -0.23 7.23
C PHE A 153 6.81 -1.43 8.08
N PRO A 154 7.64 -2.49 8.09
CA PRO A 154 7.53 -3.54 9.09
C PRO A 154 7.69 -2.97 10.51
N PRO A 155 7.08 -3.58 11.54
CA PRO A 155 7.24 -3.13 12.92
C PRO A 155 8.71 -3.04 13.32
N GLY A 156 9.10 -1.91 13.92
CA GLY A 156 10.46 -1.67 14.40
C GLY A 156 11.50 -1.31 13.31
N GLU A 157 11.09 -1.27 12.03
CA GLU A 157 11.96 -0.84 10.94
C GLU A 157 11.52 0.51 10.38
N ARG A 158 12.48 1.39 10.10
CA ARG A 158 12.26 2.71 9.50
C ARG A 158 13.45 3.07 8.62
N SER A 159 13.20 3.78 7.54
CA SER A 159 14.24 4.39 6.70
C SER A 159 13.64 5.55 5.92
N SER A 160 14.22 6.72 6.00
CA SER A 160 13.80 7.87 5.19
C SER A 160 14.28 7.80 3.75
N ASN A 161 15.36 7.08 3.49
CA ASN A 161 15.97 6.97 2.15
C ASN A 161 16.02 5.51 1.71
N LEU A 162 15.12 5.15 0.80
CA LEU A 162 15.01 3.82 0.21
C LEU A 162 15.67 3.80 -1.17
N SER A 163 16.23 2.64 -1.57
CA SER A 163 16.81 2.44 -2.90
C SER A 163 15.76 2.18 -4.01
N PHE A 164 14.49 2.25 -3.67
CA PHE A 164 13.35 1.96 -4.54
C PHE A 164 12.23 2.98 -4.33
N ALA A 165 11.34 3.10 -5.30
CA ALA A 165 10.20 4.00 -5.26
C ALA A 165 9.03 3.39 -4.45
N VAL A 166 8.23 4.23 -3.75
CA VAL A 166 7.07 3.78 -2.97
C VAL A 166 5.80 4.48 -3.44
N PHE A 167 4.81 3.70 -3.88
CA PHE A 167 3.45 4.18 -4.09
C PHE A 167 2.56 3.66 -2.96
N GLY A 168 2.16 4.53 -2.04
CA GLY A 168 1.32 4.17 -0.91
C GLY A 168 -0.13 4.57 -1.12
N THR A 169 -1.05 3.82 -0.51
CA THR A 169 -2.49 4.16 -0.53
C THR A 169 -3.14 3.92 0.81
N ALA A 170 -4.09 4.79 1.18
CA ALA A 170 -4.95 4.59 2.34
C ALA A 170 -6.38 5.05 2.03
N GLY A 171 -7.37 4.39 2.61
CA GLY A 171 -8.73 4.89 2.58
C GLY A 171 -8.92 6.06 3.55
N THR A 172 -9.87 6.96 3.28
CA THR A 172 -10.24 8.06 4.20
C THR A 172 -10.76 7.57 5.55
N GLU A 173 -11.23 6.33 5.61
CA GLU A 173 -11.77 5.65 6.81
C GLU A 173 -10.91 4.44 7.22
N ASP A 174 -9.65 4.38 6.73
CA ASP A 174 -8.70 3.31 7.03
C ASP A 174 -8.03 3.55 8.38
N PHE A 175 -8.05 2.57 9.27
CA PHE A 175 -7.41 2.69 10.59
C PHE A 175 -5.89 2.85 10.53
N ASN A 176 -5.23 2.53 9.40
CA ASN A 176 -3.83 2.84 9.16
C ASN A 176 -3.62 4.17 8.38
N TYR A 177 -4.65 5.03 8.31
CA TYR A 177 -4.53 6.33 7.64
C TYR A 177 -3.36 7.16 8.18
N LEU A 178 -3.25 7.31 9.50
CA LEU A 178 -2.17 8.09 10.13
C LEU A 178 -0.79 7.50 9.85
N GLU A 179 -0.66 6.16 9.87
CA GLU A 179 0.59 5.49 9.49
C GLU A 179 1.02 5.86 8.06
N MET A 180 0.07 5.90 7.14
CA MET A 180 0.38 6.23 5.74
C MET A 180 0.66 7.73 5.54
N ARG A 181 0.06 8.62 6.34
CA ARG A 181 0.40 10.05 6.38
C ARG A 181 1.81 10.26 6.92
N GLN A 182 2.15 9.57 8.02
CA GLN A 182 3.50 9.59 8.57
C GLN A 182 4.55 9.05 7.59
N LEU A 183 4.22 8.00 6.83
CA LEU A 183 5.10 7.48 5.78
C LEU A 183 5.40 8.52 4.70
N ASP A 184 4.40 9.33 4.29
CA ASP A 184 4.56 10.43 3.32
C ASP A 184 5.54 11.49 3.82
N GLU A 185 5.50 11.79 5.13
CA GLU A 185 6.37 12.79 5.76
C GLU A 185 7.80 12.27 6.01
N GLU A 186 7.95 10.98 6.33
CA GLU A 186 9.23 10.37 6.67
C GLU A 186 10.11 10.09 5.43
N LEU A 187 9.50 9.79 4.29
CA LEU A 187 10.25 9.39 3.09
C LEU A 187 10.88 10.58 2.37
N SER A 188 12.18 10.49 2.13
CA SER A 188 12.94 11.38 1.23
C SER A 188 13.24 10.76 -0.14
N SER A 189 13.13 9.42 -0.26
CA SER A 189 13.22 8.71 -1.54
C SER A 189 11.96 8.95 -2.40
N PRO A 190 11.98 8.65 -3.70
CA PRO A 190 10.81 8.81 -4.56
C PRO A 190 9.59 8.08 -4.01
N HIS A 191 8.56 8.85 -3.65
CA HIS A 191 7.31 8.31 -3.12
C HIS A 191 6.10 9.14 -3.52
N ARG A 192 4.94 8.50 -3.46
CA ARG A 192 3.63 9.11 -3.65
C ARG A 192 2.61 8.39 -2.79
N ILE A 193 1.98 9.10 -1.87
CA ILE A 193 0.90 8.57 -1.04
C ILE A 193 -0.43 9.15 -1.54
N VAL A 194 -1.40 8.29 -1.79
CA VAL A 194 -2.72 8.68 -2.31
C VAL A 194 -3.81 8.21 -1.35
N VAL A 195 -4.60 9.17 -0.87
CA VAL A 195 -5.78 8.88 -0.05
C VAL A 195 -7.02 8.80 -0.96
N PHE A 196 -7.80 7.73 -0.81
CA PHE A 196 -9.02 7.50 -1.60
C PHE A 196 -10.24 7.30 -0.70
N GLY A 197 -11.44 7.49 -1.23
CA GLY A 197 -12.68 7.27 -0.48
C GLY A 197 -12.89 5.79 -0.18
N GLY A 198 -12.79 5.39 1.09
CA GLY A 198 -12.94 4.00 1.50
C GLY A 198 -12.33 3.68 2.86
N GLY A 199 -12.35 2.42 3.25
CA GLY A 199 -11.76 1.89 4.47
C GLY A 199 -10.48 1.09 4.21
N HIS A 200 -10.18 0.16 5.13
CA HIS A 200 -9.00 -0.70 5.09
C HIS A 200 -9.13 -1.81 4.04
N THR A 201 -8.66 -1.53 2.83
CA THR A 201 -8.83 -2.43 1.68
C THR A 201 -7.70 -2.26 0.66
N TRP A 202 -7.61 -3.20 -0.29
CA TRP A 202 -6.80 -3.01 -1.49
C TRP A 202 -7.21 -1.74 -2.22
N LEU A 203 -6.22 -1.07 -2.84
CA LEU A 203 -6.49 0.03 -3.76
C LEU A 203 -7.46 -0.43 -4.87
N PRO A 204 -8.42 0.42 -5.30
CA PRO A 204 -9.32 0.06 -6.39
C PRO A 204 -8.58 0.00 -7.74
N PRO A 205 -9.16 -0.67 -8.77
CA PRO A 205 -8.49 -0.91 -10.06
C PRO A 205 -8.01 0.35 -10.79
N ASP A 206 -8.74 1.45 -10.70
CA ASP A 206 -8.36 2.73 -11.27
C ASP A 206 -7.12 3.32 -10.58
N LEU A 207 -7.02 3.16 -9.25
CA LEU A 207 -5.84 3.58 -8.50
C LEU A 207 -4.66 2.60 -8.70
N ALA A 208 -4.92 1.31 -8.90
CA ALA A 208 -3.91 0.34 -9.30
C ALA A 208 -3.30 0.70 -10.68
N MET A 209 -4.14 1.16 -11.61
CA MET A 209 -3.70 1.69 -12.90
C MET A 209 -2.78 2.90 -12.72
N GLN A 210 -3.14 3.85 -11.85
CA GLN A 210 -2.31 5.02 -11.55
C GLN A 210 -1.00 4.64 -10.87
N ALA A 211 -1.01 3.67 -9.96
CA ALA A 211 0.19 3.18 -9.28
C ALA A 211 1.18 2.57 -10.26
N VAL A 212 0.71 1.69 -11.15
CA VAL A 212 1.57 1.09 -12.19
C VAL A 212 2.06 2.14 -13.18
N GLU A 213 1.21 3.08 -13.60
CA GLU A 213 1.60 4.20 -14.48
C GLU A 213 2.68 5.08 -13.82
N TRP A 214 2.55 5.35 -12.52
CA TRP A 214 3.58 6.08 -11.79
C TRP A 214 4.89 5.29 -11.68
N MET A 215 4.84 3.96 -11.48
CA MET A 215 6.03 3.10 -11.50
C MET A 215 6.73 3.10 -12.89
N GLU A 216 5.98 3.25 -13.99
CA GLU A 216 6.59 3.46 -15.32
C GLU A 216 7.40 4.77 -15.36
N ILE A 217 6.84 5.87 -14.82
CA ILE A 217 7.55 7.15 -14.75
C ILE A 217 8.82 7.04 -13.92
N GLN A 218 8.73 6.41 -12.73
CA GLN A 218 9.88 6.20 -11.85
C GLN A 218 10.95 5.29 -12.48
N ALA A 219 10.54 4.29 -13.25
CA ALA A 219 11.48 3.43 -13.97
C ALA A 219 12.23 4.21 -15.08
N MET A 220 11.58 5.16 -15.74
CA MET A 220 12.24 6.04 -16.72
C MET A 220 13.15 7.05 -16.03
N GLN A 221 12.75 7.61 -14.90
CA GLN A 221 13.55 8.59 -14.14
C GLN A 221 14.81 7.96 -13.55
N SER A 222 14.73 6.70 -13.10
CA SER A 222 15.86 5.93 -12.56
C SER A 222 16.64 5.11 -13.61
N GLU A 223 16.42 5.34 -14.89
CA GLU A 223 17.08 4.65 -16.03
C GLU A 223 16.90 3.10 -16.02
N ARG A 224 15.87 2.61 -15.34
CA ARG A 224 15.47 1.19 -15.35
C ARG A 224 14.65 0.83 -16.59
N ALA A 225 14.06 1.83 -17.25
CA ALA A 225 13.35 1.72 -18.52
C ALA A 225 13.79 2.82 -19.48
N PRO A 226 13.77 2.57 -20.80
CA PRO A 226 13.96 3.64 -21.79
C PRO A 226 12.82 4.66 -21.71
N ARG A 227 13.12 5.90 -22.07
CA ARG A 227 12.10 6.98 -22.10
C ARG A 227 11.05 6.67 -23.17
N ASP A 228 9.80 6.62 -22.74
CA ASP A 228 8.62 6.59 -23.62
C ASP A 228 7.99 7.99 -23.66
N GLU A 229 8.34 8.78 -24.68
CA GLU A 229 7.89 10.16 -24.81
C GLU A 229 6.35 10.28 -24.95
N LYS A 230 5.68 9.26 -25.54
CA LYS A 230 4.22 9.26 -25.68
C LYS A 230 3.54 9.04 -24.33
N LEU A 231 4.03 8.08 -23.55
CA LEU A 231 3.53 7.83 -22.20
C LEU A 231 3.78 9.03 -21.30
N LEU A 232 5.01 9.55 -21.30
CA LEU A 232 5.38 10.74 -20.52
C LEU A 232 4.47 11.93 -20.84
N GLN A 233 4.22 12.23 -22.12
CA GLN A 233 3.34 13.32 -22.51
C GLN A 233 1.91 13.09 -22.05
N LYS A 234 1.39 11.89 -22.28
CA LYS A 234 0.02 11.53 -21.88
C LYS A 234 -0.20 11.68 -20.37
N VAL A 235 0.73 11.16 -19.55
CA VAL A 235 0.61 11.23 -18.08
C VAL A 235 0.80 12.67 -17.61
N PHE A 236 1.74 13.40 -18.18
CA PHE A 236 1.96 14.80 -17.86
C PHE A 236 0.72 15.66 -18.13
N ASP A 237 0.06 15.47 -19.29
CA ASP A 237 -1.16 16.21 -19.65
C ASP A 237 -2.31 15.85 -18.69
N ALA A 238 -2.49 14.56 -18.37
CA ALA A 238 -3.52 14.12 -17.44
C ALA A 238 -3.30 14.71 -16.03
N ARG A 239 -2.07 14.69 -15.52
CA ARG A 239 -1.73 15.28 -14.23
C ARG A 239 -1.83 16.80 -14.22
N SER A 240 -1.47 17.45 -15.33
CA SER A 240 -1.67 18.90 -15.49
C SER A 240 -3.14 19.28 -15.41
N ALA A 241 -4.03 18.49 -16.01
CA ALA A 241 -5.47 18.68 -15.92
C ALA A 241 -5.98 18.44 -14.48
N GLU A 242 -5.45 17.45 -13.75
CA GLU A 242 -5.76 17.23 -12.34
C GLU A 242 -5.40 18.43 -11.46
N VAL A 243 -4.21 19.03 -11.66
CA VAL A 243 -3.83 20.28 -10.97
C VAL A 243 -4.81 21.41 -11.25
N ALA A 244 -5.19 21.58 -12.54
CA ALA A 244 -6.14 22.62 -12.93
C ALA A 244 -7.57 22.41 -12.41
N ALA A 245 -7.94 21.16 -12.12
CA ALA A 245 -9.27 20.80 -11.62
C ALA A 245 -9.41 20.93 -10.09
N GLN A 246 -8.32 21.21 -9.36
CA GLN A 246 -8.35 21.35 -7.91
C GLN A 246 -9.19 22.58 -7.50
N LYS A 247 -10.01 22.39 -6.46
CA LYS A 247 -10.92 23.43 -5.96
C LYS A 247 -10.43 24.15 -4.72
N SER A 248 -9.37 23.63 -4.06
CA SER A 248 -8.76 24.21 -2.87
C SER A 248 -7.30 24.53 -3.11
N GLU A 249 -6.77 25.50 -2.36
CA GLU A 249 -5.34 25.83 -2.40
C GLU A 249 -4.48 24.65 -1.90
N LEU A 250 -4.92 23.93 -0.88
CA LEU A 250 -4.24 22.73 -0.39
C LEU A 250 -4.17 21.65 -1.47
N GLY A 251 -5.31 21.29 -2.09
CA GLY A 251 -5.30 20.29 -3.16
C GLY A 251 -4.47 20.72 -4.37
N THR A 252 -4.48 22.03 -4.71
CA THR A 252 -3.63 22.56 -5.78
C THR A 252 -2.16 22.46 -5.42
N PHE A 253 -1.80 22.78 -4.17
CA PHE A 253 -0.43 22.69 -3.67
C PHE A 253 0.07 21.24 -3.70
N GLU A 254 -0.71 20.28 -3.21
CA GLU A 254 -0.37 18.87 -3.20
C GLU A 254 -0.20 18.30 -4.62
N ALA A 255 -1.15 18.59 -5.53
CA ALA A 255 -1.11 18.13 -6.90
C ALA A 255 0.04 18.75 -7.70
N ALA A 256 0.31 20.07 -7.54
CA ALA A 256 1.41 20.74 -8.21
C ALA A 256 2.78 20.28 -7.66
N SER A 257 2.89 20.06 -6.36
CA SER A 257 4.10 19.50 -5.73
C SER A 257 4.40 18.09 -6.25
N ALA A 258 3.37 17.25 -6.41
CA ALA A 258 3.52 15.94 -7.03
C ALA A 258 3.97 16.04 -8.50
N MET A 259 3.45 17.00 -9.28
CA MET A 259 3.92 17.24 -10.64
C MET A 259 5.41 17.55 -10.70
N VAL A 260 5.90 18.40 -9.79
CA VAL A 260 7.33 18.74 -9.73
C VAL A 260 8.16 17.50 -9.44
N ARG A 261 7.82 16.76 -8.37
CA ARG A 261 8.56 15.55 -7.95
C ARG A 261 8.58 14.46 -9.01
N ASP A 262 7.40 14.18 -9.60
CA ASP A 262 7.23 13.05 -10.52
C ASP A 262 7.87 13.29 -11.90
N PHE A 263 7.99 14.55 -12.34
CA PHE A 263 8.42 14.90 -13.70
C PHE A 263 9.72 15.71 -13.78
N GLU A 264 10.36 16.03 -12.65
CA GLU A 264 11.67 16.68 -12.66
C GLU A 264 12.67 15.85 -13.46
N GLY A 265 13.40 16.52 -14.39
CA GLY A 265 14.32 15.85 -15.30
C GLY A 265 13.67 15.09 -16.47
N LEU A 266 12.37 14.86 -16.45
CA LEU A 266 11.62 14.19 -17.51
C LEU A 266 10.81 15.17 -18.37
N ARG A 267 10.26 16.22 -17.77
CA ARG A 267 9.43 17.25 -18.41
C ARG A 267 9.75 18.63 -17.84
N ASP A 268 9.30 19.65 -18.53
CA ASP A 268 9.41 21.04 -18.09
C ASP A 268 8.34 21.34 -17.02
N VAL A 269 8.76 21.50 -15.77
CA VAL A 269 7.90 21.72 -14.60
C VAL A 269 7.98 23.11 -13.95
N PRO A 270 8.74 24.13 -14.44
CA PRO A 270 8.87 25.44 -13.78
C PRO A 270 7.55 26.13 -13.50
N LYS A 271 6.53 25.94 -14.35
CA LYS A 271 5.18 26.47 -14.13
C LYS A 271 4.58 25.94 -12.82
N PHE A 272 4.73 24.66 -12.54
CA PHE A 272 4.21 24.03 -11.32
C PHE A 272 5.07 24.39 -10.11
N ALA A 273 6.38 24.47 -10.27
CA ALA A 273 7.28 24.91 -9.21
C ALA A 273 6.98 26.36 -8.78
N ALA A 274 6.75 27.28 -9.73
CA ALA A 274 6.33 28.65 -9.44
C ALA A 274 4.95 28.71 -8.75
N GLN A 275 4.02 27.83 -9.14
CA GLN A 275 2.71 27.73 -8.49
C GLN A 275 2.81 27.23 -7.05
N VAL A 276 3.66 26.22 -6.79
CA VAL A 276 3.95 25.73 -5.45
C VAL A 276 4.52 26.85 -4.59
N GLN A 277 5.55 27.57 -5.07
CA GLN A 277 6.16 28.67 -4.35
C GLN A 277 5.15 29.78 -4.02
N ALA A 278 4.33 30.20 -4.99
CA ALA A 278 3.32 31.23 -4.77
C ALA A 278 2.24 30.80 -3.74
N LEU A 279 1.92 29.50 -3.68
CA LEU A 279 0.96 28.97 -2.70
C LEU A 279 1.58 28.91 -1.29
N GLN A 280 2.86 28.56 -1.15
CA GLN A 280 3.57 28.50 0.15
C GLN A 280 3.63 29.85 0.85
N GLU A 281 3.55 30.96 0.13
CA GLU A 281 3.52 32.33 0.70
C GLU A 281 2.13 32.72 1.23
N LYS A 282 1.07 31.92 0.93
CA LYS A 282 -0.30 32.26 1.32
C LYS A 282 -0.62 31.78 2.73
N LYS A 283 -1.11 32.73 3.54
CA LYS A 283 -1.59 32.43 4.89
C LYS A 283 -2.70 31.36 4.89
N THR A 284 -3.60 31.40 3.93
CA THR A 284 -4.71 30.43 3.81
C THR A 284 -4.24 28.98 3.60
N LEU A 285 -3.15 28.77 2.85
CA LEU A 285 -2.53 27.45 2.73
C LEU A 285 -1.89 27.02 4.05
N LEU A 286 -1.12 27.93 4.69
CA LEU A 286 -0.47 27.63 5.98
C LEU A 286 -1.51 27.28 7.05
N ASP A 287 -2.61 28.03 7.13
CA ASP A 287 -3.72 27.75 8.05
C ASP A 287 -4.36 26.39 7.76
N ALA A 288 -4.52 26.00 6.49
CA ALA A 288 -5.07 24.70 6.10
C ALA A 288 -4.13 23.53 6.46
N LEU A 289 -2.82 23.67 6.23
CA LEU A 289 -1.81 22.67 6.62
C LEU A 289 -1.74 22.54 8.15
N ASN A 290 -1.72 23.65 8.87
CA ASN A 290 -1.71 23.64 10.34
C ASN A 290 -2.96 22.96 10.90
N LYS A 291 -4.12 23.21 10.29
CA LYS A 291 -5.37 22.54 10.68
C LYS A 291 -5.28 21.03 10.43
N GLN A 292 -4.79 20.61 9.28
CA GLN A 292 -4.62 19.19 8.96
C GLN A 292 -3.71 18.50 9.97
N HIS A 293 -2.54 19.07 10.26
CA HIS A 293 -1.63 18.53 11.28
C HIS A 293 -2.26 18.50 12.68
N ALA A 294 -3.02 19.52 13.04
CA ALA A 294 -3.72 19.55 14.34
C ALA A 294 -4.79 18.45 14.42
N ASP A 295 -5.55 18.21 13.34
CA ASP A 295 -6.54 17.15 13.27
C ASP A 295 -5.88 15.76 13.36
N GLU A 296 -4.77 15.54 12.66
CA GLU A 296 -3.99 14.28 12.68
C GLU A 296 -3.35 14.04 14.08
N HIS A 297 -2.81 15.08 14.69
CA HIS A 297 -2.26 15.00 16.04
C HIS A 297 -3.34 14.69 17.08
N PHE A 298 -4.51 15.33 16.98
CA PHE A 298 -5.64 15.05 17.86
C PHE A 298 -6.11 13.60 17.76
N GLU A 299 -6.19 13.08 16.52
CA GLU A 299 -6.54 11.69 16.27
C GLU A 299 -5.51 10.72 16.89
N ALA A 300 -4.21 11.00 16.70
CA ALA A 300 -3.13 10.18 17.27
C ALA A 300 -3.15 10.19 18.82
N GLN A 301 -3.46 11.34 19.44
CA GLN A 301 -3.63 11.41 20.88
C GLN A 301 -4.81 10.56 21.37
N LEU A 302 -5.94 10.63 20.67
CA LEU A 302 -7.12 9.86 21.04
C LEU A 302 -6.91 8.35 20.84
N GLU A 303 -6.17 7.95 19.80
CA GLU A 303 -5.74 6.56 19.59
C GLU A 303 -4.86 6.09 20.74
N SER A 304 -3.84 6.85 21.13
CA SER A 304 -2.98 6.53 22.27
C SER A 304 -3.76 6.40 23.57
N GLU A 305 -4.68 7.32 23.86
CA GLU A 305 -5.54 7.25 25.04
C GLU A 305 -6.42 6.00 25.08
N LEU A 306 -6.92 5.55 23.91
CA LEU A 306 -7.70 4.32 23.82
C LEU A 306 -6.82 3.09 24.05
N MET A 307 -5.59 3.08 23.56
CA MET A 307 -4.61 2.02 23.80
C MET A 307 -4.23 1.93 25.28
N ASP A 308 -3.92 3.06 25.94
CA ASP A 308 -3.63 3.10 27.38
C ASP A 308 -4.77 2.55 28.22
N LEU A 309 -6.02 2.88 27.85
CA LEU A 309 -7.20 2.34 28.51
C LEU A 309 -7.38 0.81 28.27
N GLN A 310 -6.99 0.32 27.09
CA GLN A 310 -6.99 -1.14 26.82
C GLN A 310 -5.94 -1.87 27.66
N GLU A 311 -4.73 -1.28 27.79
CA GLU A 311 -3.68 -1.82 28.69
C GLU A 311 -4.16 -1.86 30.15
N GLY A 312 -4.85 -0.80 30.61
CA GLY A 312 -5.40 -0.72 31.96
C GLY A 312 -6.48 -1.78 32.28
N LEU A 313 -6.98 -2.52 31.27
CA LEU A 313 -7.86 -3.67 31.51
C LEU A 313 -7.11 -4.88 32.11
N GLU A 314 -5.79 -4.95 31.94
CA GLU A 314 -4.95 -6.02 32.47
C GLU A 314 -4.60 -5.83 33.95
N ASP A 315 -4.72 -4.61 34.50
CA ASP A 315 -4.34 -4.27 35.89
C ASP A 315 -5.23 -4.92 36.97
N GLY A 316 -6.49 -5.24 36.62
CA GLY A 316 -7.46 -5.82 37.54
C GLY A 316 -8.09 -4.80 38.54
N GLY A 317 -9.03 -5.25 39.33
CA GLY A 317 -9.65 -4.45 40.40
C GLY A 317 -10.30 -3.13 39.96
N ASP A 318 -10.08 -2.08 40.77
CA ASP A 318 -10.67 -0.76 40.53
C ASP A 318 -10.09 -0.08 39.27
N ALA A 319 -8.82 -0.31 38.95
CA ALA A 319 -8.17 0.23 37.75
C ALA A 319 -8.84 -0.32 36.47
N ARG A 320 -8.99 -1.64 36.40
CA ARG A 320 -9.74 -2.29 35.29
C ARG A 320 -11.16 -1.72 35.15
N THR A 321 -11.88 -1.60 36.28
CA THR A 321 -13.26 -1.10 36.28
C THR A 321 -13.35 0.33 35.73
N ALA A 322 -12.42 1.20 36.14
CA ALA A 322 -12.33 2.56 35.65
C ALA A 322 -12.01 2.62 34.14
N SER A 323 -11.00 1.85 33.69
CA SER A 323 -10.62 1.76 32.29
C SER A 323 -11.75 1.25 31.40
N LEU A 324 -12.45 0.19 31.84
CA LEU A 324 -13.58 -0.36 31.11
C LEU A 324 -14.74 0.62 30.98
N SER A 325 -15.05 1.36 32.07
CA SER A 325 -16.09 2.38 32.05
C SER A 325 -15.76 3.51 31.05
N GLN A 326 -14.52 4.00 31.08
CA GLN A 326 -14.06 5.05 30.16
C GLN A 326 -14.05 4.57 28.69
N LEU A 327 -13.59 3.34 28.44
CA LEU A 327 -13.64 2.74 27.10
C LEU A 327 -15.07 2.66 26.59
N LYS A 328 -16.03 2.17 27.40
CA LYS A 328 -17.44 2.10 27.00
C LYS A 328 -18.01 3.48 26.65
N ASP A 329 -17.72 4.49 27.45
CA ASP A 329 -18.19 5.86 27.19
C ASP A 329 -17.58 6.45 25.91
N ARG A 330 -16.26 6.33 25.73
CA ARG A 330 -15.55 6.86 24.54
C ARG A 330 -15.97 6.14 23.27
N LEU A 331 -15.99 4.81 23.28
CA LEU A 331 -16.37 4.02 22.09
C LEU A 331 -17.85 4.18 21.72
N THR A 332 -18.74 4.39 22.70
CA THR A 332 -20.14 4.73 22.42
C THR A 332 -20.24 6.07 21.69
N LYS A 333 -19.49 7.11 22.12
CA LYS A 333 -19.46 8.41 21.43
C LYS A 333 -18.89 8.29 20.01
N LEU A 334 -17.77 7.57 19.85
CA LEU A 334 -17.21 7.31 18.53
C LEU A 334 -18.17 6.56 17.62
N SER A 335 -18.91 5.57 18.15
CA SER A 335 -19.91 4.83 17.39
C SER A 335 -21.05 5.74 16.90
N GLN A 336 -21.52 6.68 17.73
CA GLN A 336 -22.52 7.67 17.35
C GLN A 336 -22.00 8.61 16.24
N GLN A 337 -20.75 9.10 16.36
CA GLN A 337 -20.12 9.94 15.34
C GLN A 337 -19.93 9.17 14.02
N ALA A 338 -19.46 7.92 14.08
CA ALA A 338 -19.27 7.06 12.92
C ALA A 338 -20.56 6.74 12.15
N ALA A 339 -21.70 6.74 12.85
CA ALA A 339 -23.03 6.48 12.27
C ALA A 339 -23.63 7.69 11.53
N GLY A 340 -23.03 8.88 11.63
CA GLY A 340 -23.48 10.09 10.94
C GLY A 340 -23.64 9.88 9.44
N SER A 341 -24.62 10.55 8.82
CA SER A 341 -24.90 10.46 7.38
C SER A 341 -23.98 11.36 6.54
N GLU A 342 -23.54 12.48 7.12
CA GLU A 342 -22.69 13.45 6.43
C GLU A 342 -21.24 12.99 6.42
N ASP A 343 -20.54 13.25 5.30
CA ASP A 343 -19.11 12.92 5.16
C ASP A 343 -18.26 14.03 5.79
N THR A 344 -18.10 13.97 7.12
CA THR A 344 -17.29 14.92 7.89
C THR A 344 -15.96 14.31 8.33
N GLN A 345 -15.00 15.16 8.69
CA GLN A 345 -13.70 14.74 9.22
C GLN A 345 -13.88 13.95 10.53
N GLU A 346 -14.77 14.39 11.42
CA GLU A 346 -15.04 13.73 12.69
C GLU A 346 -15.63 12.33 12.49
N ARG A 347 -16.51 12.15 11.50
CA ARG A 347 -17.06 10.84 11.15
C ARG A 347 -15.96 9.91 10.61
N ARG A 348 -15.11 10.41 9.73
CA ARG A 348 -13.99 9.63 9.17
C ARG A 348 -13.01 9.20 10.26
N MET A 349 -12.61 10.12 11.14
CA MET A 349 -11.77 9.85 12.31
C MET A 349 -12.41 8.79 13.22
N ALA A 350 -13.69 8.95 13.57
CA ALA A 350 -14.39 7.99 14.41
C ALA A 350 -14.40 6.58 13.80
N ARG A 351 -14.56 6.46 12.49
CA ARG A 351 -14.51 5.18 11.77
C ARG A 351 -13.11 4.57 11.75
N ARG A 352 -12.07 5.39 11.60
CA ARG A 352 -10.67 4.92 11.68
C ARG A 352 -10.37 4.37 13.06
N LEU A 353 -10.65 5.12 14.12
CA LEU A 353 -10.42 4.70 15.50
C LEU A 353 -11.20 3.43 15.86
N LEU A 354 -12.48 3.36 15.50
CA LEU A 354 -13.27 2.13 15.71
C LEU A 354 -12.73 0.95 14.90
N GLY A 355 -12.24 1.20 13.69
CA GLY A 355 -11.61 0.19 12.85
C GLY A 355 -10.40 -0.45 13.52
N GLY A 356 -9.50 0.35 14.11
CA GLY A 356 -8.38 -0.08 14.92
C GLY A 356 -8.83 -0.90 16.14
N ILE A 357 -9.75 -0.34 16.92
CA ILE A 357 -10.33 -1.02 18.09
C ILE A 357 -10.93 -2.40 17.71
N PHE A 358 -11.61 -2.51 16.59
CA PHE A 358 -12.18 -3.78 16.14
C PHE A 358 -11.10 -4.84 15.80
N VAL A 359 -9.92 -4.42 15.41
CA VAL A 359 -8.79 -5.33 15.17
C VAL A 359 -8.12 -5.70 16.50
N ASP A 360 -7.77 -4.71 17.32
CA ASP A 360 -6.94 -4.86 18.50
C ASP A 360 -7.69 -5.53 19.67
N SER A 361 -9.01 -5.28 19.81
CA SER A 361 -9.83 -5.88 20.86
C SER A 361 -9.77 -7.40 20.94
N ARG A 362 -9.40 -8.07 19.86
CA ARG A 362 -9.25 -9.53 19.82
C ARG A 362 -8.04 -10.02 20.60
N ALA A 363 -7.02 -9.19 20.74
CA ALA A 363 -5.80 -9.50 21.50
C ALA A 363 -5.95 -9.16 23.00
N VAL A 364 -6.89 -8.29 23.35
CA VAL A 364 -7.14 -7.90 24.75
C VAL A 364 -7.86 -9.02 25.51
N PRO A 365 -7.29 -9.58 26.60
CA PRO A 365 -7.83 -10.74 27.29
C PRO A 365 -8.98 -10.38 28.27
N ASP A 366 -9.89 -9.47 27.90
CA ASP A 366 -11.06 -9.06 28.69
C ASP A 366 -12.36 -9.37 27.95
N GLN A 367 -13.09 -10.38 28.46
CA GLN A 367 -14.32 -10.83 27.80
C GLN A 367 -15.47 -9.83 27.83
N GLU A 368 -15.56 -8.99 28.88
CA GLU A 368 -16.61 -7.96 28.97
C GLU A 368 -16.36 -6.86 27.95
N TYR A 369 -15.11 -6.44 27.82
CA TYR A 369 -14.70 -5.50 26.79
C TYR A 369 -14.93 -6.04 25.38
N GLN A 370 -14.49 -7.28 25.10
CA GLN A 370 -14.70 -7.90 23.79
C GLN A 370 -16.19 -7.97 23.41
N LYS A 371 -17.06 -8.40 24.35
CA LYS A 371 -18.52 -8.42 24.14
C LYS A 371 -19.09 -7.03 23.86
N PHE A 372 -18.60 -6.01 24.57
CA PHE A 372 -19.04 -4.64 24.35
C PHE A 372 -18.61 -4.17 22.96
N VAL A 373 -17.34 -4.36 22.56
CA VAL A 373 -16.84 -4.00 21.23
C VAL A 373 -17.62 -4.72 20.12
N ASP A 374 -17.92 -6.01 20.30
CA ASP A 374 -18.73 -6.76 19.32
C ASP A 374 -20.15 -6.20 19.19
N SER A 375 -20.73 -5.65 20.28
CA SER A 375 -22.04 -4.98 20.21
C SER A 375 -22.05 -3.69 19.40
N LEU A 376 -20.89 -3.02 19.25
CA LEU A 376 -20.75 -1.81 18.45
C LEU A 376 -20.58 -2.10 16.95
N ARG A 377 -20.23 -3.33 16.58
CA ARG A 377 -20.17 -3.73 15.18
C ARG A 377 -21.58 -3.71 14.60
N GLN A 378 -21.89 -2.75 13.76
CA GLN A 378 -23.16 -2.77 13.04
C GLN A 378 -23.25 -4.07 12.21
N PRO A 379 -24.42 -4.73 12.15
CA PRO A 379 -24.61 -5.82 11.22
C PRO A 379 -24.28 -5.30 9.83
N ALA A 380 -23.46 -6.07 9.10
CA ALA A 380 -23.17 -5.75 7.72
C ALA A 380 -24.49 -5.41 7.02
N ARG A 381 -24.59 -4.21 6.46
CA ARG A 381 -25.74 -3.87 5.60
C ARG A 381 -25.69 -4.86 4.45
N ASN A 382 -26.62 -5.83 4.48
CA ASN A 382 -26.90 -6.75 3.38
C ASN A 382 -27.29 -5.99 2.11
#